data_9eadad2b49b20f081d97d9b1bc3e3d59
#
_entry.id   9eadad2b49b20f081d97d9b1bc3e3d59
#
_cell.length_a   1.000
_cell.length_b   1.000
_cell.length_c   1.000
_cell.angle_alpha   90.00
_cell.angle_beta   90.00
_cell.angle_gamma   90.00
#
_symmetry.space_group_name_H-M   'P 1'
#
loop_
_entity.id
_entity.type
_entity.pdbx_description
1 polymer ?
#
loop_
_entity_poly.entity_id
_entity_poly.type
_entity_poly.pdbx_seq_one_letter_code
_entity_poly.pdbx_strand_id
1 'polypeptide(L)'
;MSEFLVEFYLSRTDAAALGRSVRRARLAAQEQTRQGMPVRYLRSMYVPDDETCFVLYEAESAEAACRAAALAAIAFEQVSEVIGE
;
A
#
# COMPACT_ATOMS: atom_id res chain seq x y z
N MET A 1 -3.87 -14.18 -8.29
CA MET A 1 -3.79 -13.14 -7.27
C MET A 1 -4.63 -11.95 -7.68
N SER A 2 -5.18 -11.24 -6.71
CA SER A 2 -5.99 -10.05 -6.97
C SER A 2 -5.22 -8.80 -6.60
N GLU A 3 -5.70 -7.67 -7.05
CA GLU A 3 -5.10 -6.37 -6.73
C GLU A 3 -5.93 -5.69 -5.64
N PHE A 4 -5.22 -5.07 -4.70
CA PHE A 4 -5.84 -4.41 -3.56
C PHE A 4 -5.29 -3.00 -3.42
N LEU A 5 -6.20 -2.05 -3.26
CA LEU A 5 -5.87 -0.65 -3.10
C LEU A 5 -5.91 -0.29 -1.62
N VAL A 6 -4.76 0.13 -1.12
CA VAL A 6 -4.62 0.56 0.29
C VAL A 6 -4.69 2.08 0.31
N GLU A 7 -5.66 2.61 1.03
CA GLU A 7 -5.92 4.05 1.08
C GLU A 7 -5.54 4.61 2.44
N PHE A 8 -4.75 5.69 2.46
CA PHE A 8 -4.35 6.32 3.71
C PHE A 8 -4.12 7.82 3.54
N TYR A 9 -4.28 8.54 4.64
CA TYR A 9 -4.06 9.98 4.69
C TYR A 9 -2.57 10.32 4.60
N LEU A 10 -2.26 11.36 3.84
CA LEU A 10 -0.91 11.90 3.76
C LEU A 10 -0.98 13.40 3.53
N SER A 11 -0.43 14.18 4.46
CA SER A 11 -0.48 15.63 4.35
C SER A 11 0.29 16.12 3.13
N ARG A 12 -0.32 17.01 2.36
CA ARG A 12 0.33 17.61 1.19
C ARG A 12 1.45 18.57 1.57
N THR A 13 1.54 18.95 2.84
CA THR A 13 2.60 19.84 3.31
C THR A 13 3.86 19.08 3.72
N ASP A 14 3.81 17.74 3.74
CA ASP A 14 4.97 16.91 4.05
C ASP A 14 5.40 16.14 2.81
N ALA A 15 6.11 16.82 1.92
CA ALA A 15 6.54 16.24 0.66
C ALA A 15 7.45 15.02 0.83
N ALA A 16 8.23 14.97 1.91
CA ALA A 16 9.13 13.86 2.16
C ALA A 16 8.39 12.61 2.63
N ALA A 17 7.19 12.76 3.20
CA ALA A 17 6.42 11.64 3.71
C ALA A 17 5.97 10.69 2.61
N LEU A 18 5.68 11.22 1.41
CA LEU A 18 5.27 10.37 0.29
C LEU A 18 6.37 9.37 -0.08
N GLY A 19 7.58 9.87 -0.27
CA GLY A 19 8.71 9.00 -0.61
C GLY A 19 8.99 7.96 0.47
N ARG A 20 8.92 8.36 1.74
CA ARG A 20 9.13 7.43 2.86
C ARG A 20 8.06 6.34 2.89
N SER A 21 6.81 6.71 2.68
CA SER A 21 5.68 5.76 2.72
C SER A 21 5.76 4.77 1.56
N VAL A 22 6.08 5.25 0.36
CA VAL A 22 6.24 4.39 -0.82
C VAL A 22 7.39 3.39 -0.60
N ARG A 23 8.50 3.87 -0.06
CA ARG A 23 9.66 3.00 0.22
C ARG A 23 9.29 1.92 1.23
N ARG A 24 8.62 2.30 2.33
CA ARG A 24 8.20 1.34 3.34
C ARG A 24 7.23 0.32 2.76
N ALA A 25 6.29 0.77 1.93
CA ALA A 25 5.31 -0.13 1.30
C ALA A 25 6.00 -1.18 0.43
N ARG A 26 7.00 -0.76 -0.34
CA ARG A 26 7.75 -1.67 -1.22
C ARG A 26 8.56 -2.67 -0.41
N LEU A 27 9.29 -2.19 0.59
CA LEU A 27 10.13 -3.05 1.42
C LEU A 27 9.29 -4.04 2.22
N ALA A 28 8.14 -3.62 2.72
CA ALA A 28 7.22 -4.50 3.46
C ALA A 28 6.74 -5.65 2.58
N ALA A 29 6.41 -5.37 1.31
CA ALA A 29 5.97 -6.41 0.38
C ALA A 29 7.09 -7.44 0.16
N GLN A 30 8.32 -6.98 0.01
CA GLN A 30 9.47 -7.88 -0.17
C GLN A 30 9.69 -8.75 1.06
N GLU A 31 9.62 -8.16 2.24
CA GLU A 31 9.83 -8.87 3.50
C GLU A 31 8.73 -9.91 3.73
N GLN A 32 7.47 -9.53 3.51
CA GLN A 32 6.35 -10.44 3.72
C GLN A 32 6.39 -11.62 2.75
N THR A 33 6.75 -11.36 1.50
CA THR A 33 6.91 -12.43 0.52
C THR A 33 7.99 -13.40 0.96
N ARG A 34 9.10 -12.88 1.49
CA ARG A 34 10.19 -13.70 1.98
C ARG A 34 9.76 -14.57 3.16
N GLN A 35 8.79 -14.08 3.96
CA GLN A 35 8.23 -14.82 5.10
C GLN A 35 7.18 -15.85 4.70
N GLY A 36 6.88 -15.98 3.41
CA GLY A 36 5.98 -17.01 2.91
C GLY A 36 4.55 -16.55 2.64
N MET A 37 4.26 -15.25 2.75
CA MET A 37 2.94 -14.71 2.42
C MET A 37 3.10 -13.75 1.23
N PRO A 38 2.99 -14.25 -0.01
CA PRO A 38 3.31 -13.46 -1.19
C PRO A 38 2.45 -12.21 -1.34
N VAL A 39 3.11 -11.09 -1.57
CA VAL A 39 2.49 -9.82 -1.91
C VAL A 39 3.47 -9.05 -2.77
N ARG A 40 2.95 -8.36 -3.80
CA ARG A 40 3.79 -7.60 -4.70
C ARG A 40 3.34 -6.14 -4.73
N TYR A 41 4.28 -5.24 -4.53
CA TYR A 41 4.03 -3.81 -4.69
C TYR A 41 3.97 -3.51 -6.18
N LEU A 42 2.89 -2.86 -6.63
CA LEU A 42 2.72 -2.50 -8.03
C LEU A 42 3.04 -1.03 -8.26
N ARG A 43 2.33 -0.14 -7.56
CA ARG A 43 2.56 1.31 -7.69
C ARG A 43 1.86 2.08 -6.59
N SER A 44 2.15 3.37 -6.53
CA SER A 44 1.49 4.30 -5.62
C SER A 44 0.95 5.49 -6.39
N MET A 45 -0.09 6.11 -5.85
CA MET A 45 -0.69 7.30 -6.41
C MET A 45 -1.00 8.25 -5.26
N TYR A 46 -0.82 9.54 -5.48
CA TYR A 46 -1.14 10.53 -4.47
C TYR A 46 -2.07 11.58 -5.07
N VAL A 47 -3.15 11.90 -4.35
CA VAL A 47 -4.11 12.92 -4.73
C VAL A 47 -3.97 14.07 -3.72
N PRO A 48 -3.17 15.10 -4.03
CA PRO A 48 -2.87 16.15 -3.05
C PRO A 48 -4.10 16.90 -2.55
N ASP A 49 -5.06 17.16 -3.42
CA ASP A 49 -6.27 17.90 -3.03
C ASP A 49 -7.08 17.18 -1.96
N ASP A 50 -7.04 15.84 -1.98
CA ASP A 50 -7.74 15.02 -1.01
C ASP A 50 -6.82 14.57 0.12
N GLU A 51 -5.55 14.90 0.05
CA GLU A 51 -4.51 14.44 0.97
C GLU A 51 -4.58 12.93 1.18
N THR A 52 -4.82 12.19 0.09
CA THR A 52 -4.99 10.76 0.11
C THR A 52 -3.94 10.08 -0.76
N CYS A 53 -3.28 9.09 -0.18
CA CYS A 53 -2.32 8.26 -0.88
C CYS A 53 -2.90 6.86 -1.05
N PHE A 54 -2.58 6.26 -2.19
CA PHE A 54 -2.98 4.89 -2.51
C PHE A 54 -1.74 4.07 -2.80
N VAL A 55 -1.71 2.87 -2.24
CA VAL A 55 -0.71 1.86 -2.59
C VAL A 55 -1.47 0.69 -3.20
N LEU A 56 -1.04 0.27 -4.38
CA LEU A 56 -1.63 -0.87 -5.07
C LEU A 56 -0.73 -2.09 -4.86
N TYR A 57 -1.29 -3.11 -4.21
CA TYR A 57 -0.63 -4.39 -4.00
C TYR A 57 -1.32 -5.48 -4.80
N GLU A 58 -0.54 -6.46 -5.25
CA GLU A 58 -1.08 -7.72 -5.76
C GLU A 58 -0.86 -8.77 -4.68
N ALA A 59 -1.93 -9.45 -4.27
CA ALA A 59 -1.86 -10.40 -3.17
C ALA A 59 -2.94 -11.49 -3.34
N GLU A 60 -2.82 -12.56 -2.56
CA GLU A 60 -3.79 -13.65 -2.61
C GLU A 60 -5.09 -13.30 -1.89
N SER A 61 -5.06 -12.35 -0.95
CA SER A 61 -6.23 -11.98 -0.16
C SER A 61 -6.10 -10.56 0.36
N ALA A 62 -7.23 -9.99 0.76
CA ALA A 62 -7.25 -8.69 1.43
C ALA A 62 -6.43 -8.73 2.71
N GLU A 63 -6.45 -9.84 3.43
CA GLU A 63 -5.66 -10.00 4.65
C GLU A 63 -4.17 -9.84 4.38
N ALA A 64 -3.68 -10.44 3.30
CA ALA A 64 -2.27 -10.34 2.93
C ALA A 64 -1.89 -8.88 2.61
N ALA A 65 -2.77 -8.16 1.91
CA ALA A 65 -2.54 -6.74 1.61
C ALA A 65 -2.55 -5.90 2.89
N CYS A 66 -3.49 -6.16 3.80
CA CYS A 66 -3.57 -5.47 5.07
C CYS A 66 -2.31 -5.70 5.92
N ARG A 67 -1.81 -6.92 5.94
CA ARG A 67 -0.59 -7.26 6.67
C ARG A 67 0.62 -6.49 6.14
N ALA A 68 0.73 -6.41 4.82
CA ALA A 68 1.82 -5.67 4.19
C ALA A 68 1.76 -4.18 4.56
N ALA A 69 0.57 -3.60 4.54
CA ALA A 69 0.39 -2.21 4.92
C ALA A 69 0.74 -1.99 6.41
N ALA A 70 0.35 -2.91 7.27
CA ALA A 70 0.68 -2.84 8.69
C ALA A 70 2.19 -2.97 8.92
N LEU A 71 2.84 -3.88 8.21
CA LEU A 71 4.29 -4.06 8.28
C LEU A 71 5.02 -2.81 7.80
N ALA A 72 4.43 -2.10 6.84
CA ALA A 72 4.98 -0.84 6.34
C ALA A 72 4.72 0.34 7.29
N ALA A 73 4.04 0.11 8.41
CA ALA A 73 3.63 1.14 9.36
C ALA A 73 2.73 2.20 8.70
N ILE A 74 1.85 1.75 7.81
CA ILE A 74 0.86 2.61 7.16
C ILE A 74 -0.45 2.51 7.94
N ALA A 75 -0.92 3.65 8.46
CA ALA A 75 -2.22 3.72 9.12
C ALA A 75 -3.31 3.86 8.05
N PHE A 76 -3.65 2.76 7.40
CA PHE A 76 -4.62 2.79 6.30
C PHE A 76 -6.05 2.93 6.82
N GLU A 77 -6.86 3.63 6.03
CA GLU A 77 -8.29 3.82 6.33
C GLU A 77 -9.13 2.73 5.67
N GLN A 78 -8.69 2.24 4.54
CA GLN A 78 -9.46 1.28 3.76
C GLN A 78 -8.54 0.45 2.87
N VAL A 79 -8.89 -0.83 2.72
CA VAL A 79 -8.28 -1.72 1.75
C VAL A 79 -9.40 -2.30 0.90
N SER A 80 -9.31 -2.11 -0.41
CA SER A 80 -10.38 -2.53 -1.34
C SER A 80 -9.79 -3.36 -2.46
N GLU A 81 -10.48 -4.44 -2.81
CA GLU A 81 -10.13 -5.17 -4.02
C GLU A 81 -10.50 -4.33 -5.23
N VAL A 82 -9.62 -4.26 -6.22
CA VAL A 82 -9.88 -3.54 -7.46
C VAL A 82 -9.82 -4.49 -8.63
N ILE A 83 -10.71 -4.27 -9.57
CA ILE A 83 -10.83 -5.10 -10.77
C ILE A 83 -10.60 -4.20 -11.98
N GLY A 84 -9.57 -4.52 -12.75
CA GLY A 84 -9.26 -3.82 -13.98
C GLY A 84 -9.82 -4.55 -15.19
N GLU A 85 -10.06 -3.80 -16.25
CA GLU A 85 -10.51 -4.39 -17.51
C GLU A 85 -9.61 -3.97 -18.66
#